data_1dc738914ad560abb142af92b2abe32d
#
_entry.id   1dc738914ad560abb142af92b2abe32d
#
_cell.length_a   1.000
_cell.length_b   1.000
_cell.length_c   1.000
_cell.angle_alpha   90.00
_cell.angle_beta   90.00
_cell.angle_gamma   90.00
#
_symmetry.space_group_name_H-M   'P 1'
#
loop_
_entity.id
_entity.type
_entity.pdbx_description
1 polymer ?
#
loop_
_entity_poly.entity_id
_entity_poly.type
_entity_poly.pdbx_seq_one_letter_code
_entity_poly.pdbx_strand_id
1 'polypeptide(L)'
;MENLNQIHKEEEKSREPVISNLESAIEICRLPLHNTKRWWNISLDHQIIALLAIASKLNKLPLEYTMDNTSQNHVPMRVVHNICSSSHTTIQKIVSYGIGRKELVQIKPKSGDKRHSLFTASEDLVQNFELSAISRA
;
A
#
# COMPACT_ATOMS: atom_id res chain seq x y z
N MET A 1 11.29 -41.66 17.14
CA MET A 1 10.31 -40.89 17.86
C MET A 1 10.62 -39.37 17.85
N GLU A 2 11.88 -38.98 17.93
CA GLU A 2 12.26 -37.58 17.85
C GLU A 2 11.91 -36.93 16.49
N ASN A 3 11.99 -37.67 15.39
CA ASN A 3 11.69 -37.16 14.05
C ASN A 3 10.22 -36.78 13.83
N LEU A 4 9.28 -37.47 14.49
CA LEU A 4 7.86 -37.16 14.38
C LEU A 4 7.50 -35.86 15.09
N ASN A 5 8.09 -35.57 16.24
CA ASN A 5 7.87 -34.32 16.96
C ASN A 5 8.47 -33.11 16.22
N GLN A 6 9.61 -33.30 15.54
CA GLN A 6 10.20 -32.27 14.70
C GLN A 6 9.37 -31.98 13.46
N ILE A 7 8.82 -33.00 12.83
CA ILE A 7 7.93 -32.86 11.65
C ILE A 7 6.66 -32.11 12.05
N HIS A 8 6.06 -32.44 13.21
CA HIS A 8 4.88 -31.70 13.72
C HIS A 8 5.19 -30.25 14.04
N LYS A 9 6.35 -29.96 14.63
CA LYS A 9 6.75 -28.58 14.92
C LYS A 9 7.01 -27.77 13.64
N GLU A 10 7.59 -28.40 12.62
CA GLU A 10 7.79 -27.75 11.32
C GLU A 10 6.48 -27.50 10.59
N GLU A 11 5.53 -28.45 10.65
CA GLU A 11 4.19 -28.26 10.10
C GLU A 11 3.43 -27.17 10.83
N GLU A 12 3.51 -27.08 12.16
CA GLU A 12 2.90 -26.03 12.93
C GLU A 12 3.51 -24.66 12.59
N LYS A 13 4.84 -24.58 12.46
CA LYS A 13 5.52 -23.35 12.05
C LYS A 13 5.11 -22.90 10.64
N SER A 14 4.90 -23.84 9.71
CA SER A 14 4.47 -23.51 8.35
C SER A 14 3.01 -23.08 8.28
N ARG A 15 2.17 -23.49 9.24
CA ARG A 15 0.75 -23.11 9.32
C ARG A 15 0.54 -21.75 9.98
N GLU A 16 1.42 -21.35 10.92
CA GLU A 16 1.28 -20.07 11.64
C GLU A 16 1.13 -18.87 10.72
N PRO A 17 1.93 -18.69 9.66
CA PRO A 17 1.75 -17.56 8.75
C PRO A 17 0.40 -17.56 8.03
N VAL A 18 -0.09 -18.73 7.65
CA VAL A 18 -1.39 -18.87 6.98
C VAL A 18 -2.52 -18.49 7.92
N ILE A 19 -2.49 -18.99 9.16
CA ILE A 19 -3.51 -18.69 10.17
C ILE A 19 -3.47 -17.22 10.55
N SER A 20 -2.28 -16.66 10.76
CA SER A 20 -2.11 -15.25 11.05
C SER A 20 -2.66 -14.35 9.94
N ASN A 21 -2.39 -14.71 8.68
CA ASN A 21 -2.92 -14.00 7.53
C ASN A 21 -4.44 -14.09 7.44
N LEU A 22 -4.99 -15.27 7.72
CA LEU A 22 -6.44 -15.48 7.74
C LEU A 22 -7.11 -14.61 8.80
N GLU A 23 -6.58 -14.59 10.02
CA GLU A 23 -7.10 -13.78 11.11
C GLU A 23 -7.04 -12.29 10.77
N SER A 24 -5.93 -11.82 10.21
CA SER A 24 -5.78 -10.44 9.77
C SER A 24 -6.79 -10.08 8.68
N ALA A 25 -6.99 -10.97 7.72
CA ALA A 25 -7.95 -10.75 6.64
C ALA A 25 -9.39 -10.67 7.19
N ILE A 26 -9.73 -11.53 8.15
CA ILE A 26 -11.05 -11.53 8.79
C ILE A 26 -11.25 -10.21 9.57
N GLU A 27 -10.25 -9.77 10.33
CA GLU A 27 -10.33 -8.51 11.08
C GLU A 27 -10.57 -7.33 10.14
N ILE A 28 -9.82 -7.26 9.04
CA ILE A 28 -9.96 -6.20 8.04
C ILE A 28 -11.36 -6.25 7.41
N CYS A 29 -11.83 -7.45 7.08
CA CYS A 29 -13.14 -7.66 6.45
C CYS A 29 -14.29 -7.19 7.34
N ARG A 30 -14.13 -7.21 8.65
CA ARG A 30 -15.14 -6.78 9.62
C ARG A 30 -15.16 -5.27 9.88
N LEU A 31 -14.13 -4.54 9.41
CA LEU A 31 -14.09 -3.09 9.56
C LEU A 31 -15.09 -2.43 8.61
N PRO A 32 -15.61 -1.24 8.98
CA PRO A 32 -16.47 -0.48 8.06
C PRO A 32 -15.76 -0.16 6.75
N LEU A 33 -16.48 -0.10 5.63
CA LEU A 33 -15.91 0.14 4.31
C LEU A 33 -15.11 1.45 4.22
N HIS A 34 -15.50 2.46 4.98
CA HIS A 34 -14.79 3.75 4.99
C HIS A 34 -13.55 3.78 5.88
N ASN A 35 -13.28 2.70 6.61
CA ASN A 35 -12.08 2.60 7.44
C ASN A 35 -10.83 2.57 6.54
N THR A 36 -9.78 3.30 6.92
CA THR A 36 -8.53 3.40 6.14
C THR A 36 -7.96 2.02 5.81
N LYS A 37 -7.84 1.17 6.81
CA LYS A 37 -7.30 -0.17 6.65
C LYS A 37 -8.16 -1.02 5.72
N ARG A 38 -9.49 -0.95 5.87
CA ARG A 38 -10.43 -1.70 5.04
C ARG A 38 -10.36 -1.24 3.59
N TRP A 39 -10.41 0.07 3.35
CA TRP A 39 -10.46 0.62 2.00
C TRP A 39 -9.18 0.34 1.20
N TRP A 40 -8.01 0.52 1.82
CA TRP A 40 -6.74 0.30 1.14
C TRP A 40 -6.38 -1.19 0.98
N ASN A 41 -7.18 -2.09 1.49
CA ASN A 41 -7.02 -3.54 1.32
C ASN A 41 -8.10 -4.16 0.43
N ILE A 42 -8.89 -3.36 -0.30
CA ILE A 42 -9.94 -3.86 -1.20
C ILE A 42 -9.32 -4.69 -2.34
N SER A 43 -8.20 -4.27 -2.88
CA SER A 43 -7.51 -4.98 -3.97
C SER A 43 -6.01 -4.81 -3.86
N LEU A 44 -5.25 -5.59 -4.64
CA LEU A 44 -3.80 -5.42 -4.71
C LEU A 44 -3.41 -4.04 -5.24
N ASP A 45 -4.15 -3.51 -6.21
CA ASP A 45 -3.89 -2.17 -6.74
C ASP A 45 -4.05 -1.10 -5.66
N HIS A 46 -5.09 -1.20 -4.80
CA HIS A 46 -5.24 -0.32 -3.66
C HIS A 46 -4.05 -0.42 -2.71
N GLN A 47 -3.61 -1.64 -2.39
CA GLN A 47 -2.46 -1.85 -1.52
C GLN A 47 -1.17 -1.28 -2.10
N ILE A 48 -0.93 -1.50 -3.39
CA ILE A 48 0.26 -1.00 -4.09
C ILE A 48 0.29 0.53 -4.06
N ILE A 49 -0.82 1.18 -4.36
CA ILE A 49 -0.91 2.65 -4.34
C ILE A 49 -0.62 3.19 -2.94
N ALA A 50 -1.24 2.60 -1.91
CA ALA A 50 -0.99 3.01 -0.53
C ALA A 50 0.48 2.83 -0.12
N LEU A 51 1.07 1.68 -0.45
CA LEU A 51 2.45 1.39 -0.10
C LEU A 51 3.45 2.30 -0.83
N LEU A 52 3.21 2.57 -2.12
CA LEU A 52 4.03 3.52 -2.87
C LEU A 52 3.96 4.91 -2.24
N ALA A 53 2.76 5.36 -1.90
CA ALA A 53 2.55 6.67 -1.27
C ALA A 53 3.27 6.75 0.07
N ILE A 54 3.14 5.74 0.92
CA ILE A 54 3.79 5.68 2.23
C ILE A 54 5.31 5.68 2.07
N ALA A 55 5.84 4.84 1.17
CA ALA A 55 7.28 4.80 0.91
C ALA A 55 7.81 6.17 0.49
N SER A 56 7.07 6.89 -0.36
CA SER A 56 7.46 8.23 -0.78
C SER A 56 7.43 9.23 0.37
N LYS A 57 6.42 9.16 1.24
CA LYS A 57 6.33 10.04 2.42
C LYS A 57 7.50 9.84 3.37
N LEU A 58 7.96 8.60 3.50
CA LEU A 58 9.13 8.25 4.31
C LEU A 58 10.46 8.49 3.58
N ASN A 59 10.42 9.02 2.37
CA ASN A 59 11.59 9.25 1.50
C ASN A 59 12.36 7.95 1.22
N LYS A 60 11.62 6.84 1.06
CA LYS A 60 12.17 5.49 0.83
C LYS A 60 11.67 4.85 -0.47
N LEU A 61 11.03 5.62 -1.34
CA LEU A 61 10.56 5.10 -2.62
C LEU A 61 11.77 4.63 -3.45
N PRO A 62 11.81 3.36 -3.90
CA PRO A 62 12.91 2.89 -4.74
C PRO A 62 13.08 3.77 -5.97
N LEU A 63 14.33 4.01 -6.37
CA LEU A 63 14.64 4.90 -7.50
C LEU A 63 14.00 4.44 -8.80
N GLU A 64 13.81 3.15 -8.99
CA GLU A 64 13.16 2.56 -10.16
C GLU A 64 11.68 2.99 -10.29
N TYR A 65 11.05 3.43 -9.19
CA TYR A 65 9.67 3.92 -9.15
C TYR A 65 9.58 5.44 -9.11
N THR A 66 10.67 6.13 -9.38
CA THR A 66 10.70 7.59 -9.49
C THR A 66 10.83 8.00 -10.96
N MET A 67 10.45 9.24 -11.27
CA MET A 67 10.76 9.80 -12.57
C MET A 67 12.19 10.34 -12.58
N ASP A 68 12.97 9.91 -13.58
CA ASP A 68 14.34 10.39 -13.81
C ASP A 68 15.29 10.19 -12.63
N ASN A 69 15.01 9.27 -11.73
CA ASN A 69 15.82 8.95 -10.55
C ASN A 69 16.13 10.17 -9.67
N THR A 70 15.23 11.16 -9.64
CA THR A 70 15.55 12.46 -9.03
C THR A 70 14.92 12.68 -7.66
N SER A 71 13.82 12.01 -7.32
CA SER A 71 13.15 12.27 -6.05
C SER A 71 12.41 11.06 -5.51
N GLN A 72 12.65 10.76 -4.24
CA GLN A 72 12.04 9.62 -3.55
C GLN A 72 10.85 10.04 -2.66
N ASN A 73 10.45 11.31 -2.70
CA ASN A 73 9.44 11.85 -1.79
C ASN A 73 8.05 12.04 -2.42
N HIS A 74 7.86 11.56 -3.64
CA HIS A 74 6.56 11.59 -4.30
C HIS A 74 6.45 10.47 -5.34
N VAL A 75 5.21 10.07 -5.65
CA VAL A 75 4.92 8.99 -6.59
C VAL A 75 4.38 9.57 -7.89
N PRO A 76 5.03 9.32 -9.05
CA PRO A 76 4.48 9.71 -10.34
C PRO A 76 3.29 8.81 -10.72
N MET A 77 2.21 9.39 -11.21
CA MET A 77 1.05 8.63 -11.69
C MET A 77 1.44 7.66 -12.80
N ARG A 78 2.39 8.04 -13.64
CA ARG A 78 2.89 7.18 -14.73
C ARG A 78 3.42 5.84 -14.19
N VAL A 79 4.13 5.88 -13.07
CA VAL A 79 4.67 4.66 -12.43
C VAL A 79 3.52 3.78 -11.94
N VAL A 80 2.50 4.37 -11.33
CA VAL A 80 1.33 3.62 -10.86
C VAL A 80 0.63 2.93 -12.02
N HIS A 81 0.42 3.63 -13.13
CA HIS A 81 -0.21 3.04 -14.32
C HIS A 81 0.60 1.88 -14.90
N ASN A 82 1.94 1.93 -14.79
CA ASN A 82 2.80 0.87 -15.29
C ASN A 82 2.81 -0.38 -14.39
N ILE A 83 2.65 -0.18 -13.09
CA ILE A 83 2.74 -1.28 -12.10
C ILE A 83 1.39 -1.94 -11.89
N CYS A 84 0.32 -1.15 -11.74
CA CYS A 84 -1.00 -1.67 -11.40
C CYS A 84 -1.67 -2.33 -12.60
N SER A 85 -2.50 -3.32 -12.33
CA SER A 85 -3.17 -4.10 -13.38
C SER A 85 -4.50 -3.49 -13.85
N SER A 86 -5.10 -2.59 -13.08
CA SER A 86 -6.37 -1.96 -13.42
C SER A 86 -6.20 -0.93 -14.54
N SER A 87 -7.31 -0.57 -15.19
CA SER A 87 -7.32 0.46 -16.24
C SER A 87 -6.90 1.83 -15.69
N HIS A 88 -6.43 2.71 -16.58
CA HIS A 88 -6.06 4.08 -16.21
C HIS A 88 -7.20 4.81 -15.50
N THR A 89 -8.42 4.63 -15.97
CA THR A 89 -9.62 5.25 -15.38
C THR A 89 -9.83 4.76 -13.95
N THR A 90 -9.70 3.47 -13.71
CA THR A 90 -9.85 2.89 -12.37
C THR A 90 -8.76 3.39 -11.44
N ILE A 91 -7.51 3.41 -11.89
CA ILE A 91 -6.37 3.90 -11.09
C ILE A 91 -6.59 5.37 -10.71
N GLN A 92 -7.00 6.20 -11.67
CA GLN A 92 -7.27 7.61 -11.40
C GLN A 92 -8.38 7.78 -10.37
N LYS A 93 -9.43 6.96 -10.42
CA LYS A 93 -10.51 6.98 -9.42
C LYS A 93 -10.02 6.62 -8.03
N ILE A 94 -9.15 5.59 -7.91
CA ILE A 94 -8.59 5.19 -6.63
C ILE A 94 -7.77 6.33 -6.02
N VAL A 95 -6.88 6.93 -6.79
CA VAL A 95 -6.03 8.03 -6.34
C VAL A 95 -6.87 9.26 -5.99
N SER A 96 -7.82 9.64 -6.85
CA SER A 96 -8.71 10.78 -6.59
C SER A 96 -9.53 10.58 -5.33
N TYR A 97 -10.03 9.37 -5.11
CA TYR A 97 -10.78 9.04 -3.90
C TYR A 97 -9.89 9.12 -2.67
N GLY A 98 -8.65 8.63 -2.76
CA GLY A 98 -7.68 8.75 -1.68
C GLY A 98 -7.37 10.21 -1.33
N ILE A 99 -7.27 11.08 -2.33
CA ILE A 99 -7.09 12.52 -2.14
C ILE A 99 -8.32 13.13 -1.45
N GLY A 100 -9.52 12.75 -1.90
CA GLY A 100 -10.76 13.20 -1.29
C GLY A 100 -10.91 12.80 0.17
N ARG A 101 -10.40 11.63 0.54
CA ARG A 101 -10.38 11.14 1.93
C ARG A 101 -9.27 11.81 2.76
N LYS A 102 -8.42 12.63 2.15
CA LYS A 102 -7.24 13.27 2.78
C LYS A 102 -6.19 12.26 3.23
N GLU A 103 -6.19 11.08 2.65
CA GLU A 103 -5.17 10.06 2.90
C GLU A 103 -4.04 10.12 1.90
N LEU A 104 -4.30 10.59 0.68
CA LEU A 104 -3.29 10.93 -0.31
C LEU A 104 -3.25 12.45 -0.48
N VAL A 105 -2.05 12.96 -0.78
CA VAL A 105 -1.83 14.39 -1.00
C VAL A 105 -1.31 14.58 -2.42
N GLN A 106 -2.03 15.38 -3.21
CA GLN A 106 -1.60 15.72 -4.56
C GLN A 106 -0.47 16.75 -4.49
N ILE A 107 0.58 16.50 -5.26
CA ILE A 107 1.72 17.40 -5.36
C ILE A 107 1.70 18.01 -6.76
N LYS A 108 1.77 19.34 -6.84
CA LYS A 108 1.84 20.04 -8.11
C LYS A 108 3.28 19.99 -8.64
N PRO A 109 3.49 19.52 -9.90
CA PRO A 109 4.83 19.54 -10.48
C PRO A 109 5.31 20.98 -10.66
N LYS A 110 6.62 21.20 -10.45
CA LYS A 110 7.25 22.52 -10.58
C LYS A 110 7.10 23.09 -12.00
N SER A 111 6.97 22.26 -13.00
CA SER A 111 6.82 22.66 -14.40
C SER A 111 5.41 23.14 -14.76
N GLY A 112 4.42 22.98 -13.86
CA GLY A 112 3.02 23.28 -14.16
C GLY A 112 2.38 22.40 -15.21
N ASP A 113 3.06 21.36 -15.68
CA ASP A 113 2.57 20.43 -16.69
C ASP A 113 1.63 19.41 -16.03
N LYS A 114 0.34 19.47 -16.38
CA LYS A 114 -0.70 18.56 -15.85
C LYS A 114 -0.49 17.10 -16.22
N ARG A 115 0.41 16.79 -17.15
CA ARG A 115 0.72 15.40 -17.53
C ARG A 115 1.57 14.68 -16.48
N HIS A 116 2.16 15.41 -15.56
CA HIS A 116 3.02 14.87 -14.52
C HIS A 116 2.36 14.98 -13.15
N SER A 117 1.20 14.32 -13.00
CA SER A 117 0.54 14.26 -11.69
C SER A 117 1.40 13.45 -10.71
N LEU A 118 1.60 14.00 -9.53
CA LEU A 118 2.40 13.41 -8.47
C LEU A 118 1.55 13.36 -7.20
N PHE A 119 1.81 12.36 -6.35
CA PHE A 119 1.15 12.29 -5.06
C PHE A 119 2.06 11.67 -4.01
N THR A 120 1.69 11.82 -2.76
CA THR A 120 2.33 11.17 -1.62
C THR A 120 1.27 10.82 -0.58
N ALA A 121 1.67 10.20 0.52
CA ALA A 121 0.76 9.88 1.61
C ALA A 121 0.62 11.05 2.58
N SER A 122 -0.54 11.14 3.25
CA SER A 122 -0.71 11.98 4.42
C SER A 122 -0.11 11.30 5.65
N GLU A 123 0.09 12.06 6.73
CA GLU A 123 0.51 11.49 8.02
C GLU A 123 -0.49 10.48 8.54
N ASP A 124 -1.78 10.75 8.36
CA ASP A 124 -2.85 9.84 8.80
C ASP A 124 -2.77 8.48 8.12
N LEU A 125 -2.49 8.45 6.81
CA LEU A 125 -2.32 7.19 6.08
C LEU A 125 -1.10 6.43 6.60
N VAL A 126 0.03 7.10 6.77
CA VAL A 126 1.26 6.47 7.28
C VAL A 126 1.00 5.83 8.64
N GLN A 127 0.42 6.58 9.58
CA GLN A 127 0.16 6.08 10.92
C GLN A 127 -0.80 4.90 10.93
N ASN A 128 -1.93 5.02 10.25
CA ASN A 128 -2.97 3.99 10.28
C ASN A 128 -2.58 2.74 9.53
N PHE A 129 -1.91 2.88 8.39
CA PHE A 129 -1.49 1.75 7.57
C PHE A 129 -0.28 1.03 8.18
N GLU A 130 0.73 1.76 8.69
CA GLU A 130 1.91 1.16 9.34
C GLU A 130 1.55 0.39 10.60
N LEU A 131 0.65 0.94 11.43
CA LEU A 131 0.17 0.23 12.62
C LEU A 131 -0.43 -1.13 12.26
N SER A 132 -1.12 -1.22 11.13
CA SER A 132 -1.65 -2.50 10.66
C SER A 132 -0.56 -3.44 10.17
N ALA A 133 0.51 -2.92 9.56
CA ALA A 133 1.64 -3.71 9.09
C ALA A 133 2.49 -4.20 10.27
N ILE A 134 2.73 -3.34 11.27
CA ILE A 134 3.48 -3.69 12.49
C ILE A 134 2.78 -4.80 13.26
N SER A 135 1.44 -4.75 13.34
CA SER A 135 0.69 -5.79 14.04
C SER A 135 0.74 -7.16 13.35
N ARG A 136 1.23 -7.22 12.11
CA ARG A 136 1.41 -8.46 11.35
C ARG A 136 2.83 -9.02 11.49
N ALA A 137 3.75 -8.24 11.94
CA ALA A 137 5.12 -8.66 12.16
C ALA A 137 5.27 -9.41 13.48
#